data_7cae6948363713d760230402a0067a04
#
_entry.id   7cae6948363713d760230402a0067a04
#
_cell.length_a   1.000
_cell.length_b   1.000
_cell.length_c   1.000
_cell.angle_alpha   90.00
_cell.angle_beta   90.00
_cell.angle_gamma   90.00
#
_symmetry.space_group_name_H-M   'P 1'
#
loop_
_entity.id
_entity.type
_entity.pdbx_description
1 polymer ?
#
loop_
_entity_poly.entity_id
_entity_poly.type
_entity_poly.pdbx_seq_one_letter_code
_entity_poly.pdbx_strand_id
1 'polypeptide(L)'
;MAYPILIFRRYIMSNCKNVCKLCKKLIISQAVTFTAGTGLVIRIPEGSYNDGSKYCIVVAQNIPAETTISAPVYIQIGTGTVLYPLTKCDCTQATACSIRTRTKYSTRVETTSNSGVFKLLGRIACAPDNRLNAINGDGTLVTTGGGD
;
A
#
# COMPACT_ATOMS: atom_id res chain seq x y z
N MET A 1 -0.88 -42.94 13.79
CA MET A 1 -1.74 -42.11 13.59
C MET A 1 -1.55 -40.70 13.77
N ALA A 2 -0.41 -40.21 13.55
CA ALA A 2 -0.15 -38.80 13.46
C ALA A 2 -0.65 -38.23 12.17
N TYR A 3 -0.95 -39.08 11.23
CA TYR A 3 -1.32 -38.59 9.93
C TYR A 3 -2.52 -37.70 9.91
N PRO A 4 -3.61 -38.03 10.53
CA PRO A 4 -4.79 -37.16 10.44
C PRO A 4 -4.49 -35.77 10.97
N ILE A 5 -3.71 -35.70 12.01
CA ILE A 5 -3.39 -34.42 12.58
C ILE A 5 -2.51 -33.63 11.66
N LEU A 6 -1.53 -34.26 11.07
CA LEU A 6 -0.66 -33.60 10.15
C LEU A 6 -1.41 -33.08 8.93
N ILE A 7 -2.29 -33.92 8.42
CA ILE A 7 -3.07 -33.50 7.27
C ILE A 7 -3.94 -32.34 7.63
N PHE A 8 -4.51 -32.36 8.80
CA PHE A 8 -5.38 -31.29 9.23
C PHE A 8 -4.60 -29.97 9.30
N ARG A 9 -3.42 -30.02 9.85
CA ARG A 9 -2.61 -28.83 9.94
C ARG A 9 -2.26 -28.29 8.58
N ARG A 10 -1.86 -29.16 7.68
CA ARG A 10 -1.55 -28.74 6.34
C ARG A 10 -2.72 -28.08 5.70
N TYR A 11 -3.88 -28.59 5.97
CA TYR A 11 -5.07 -28.06 5.40
C TYR A 11 -5.28 -26.61 5.80
N ILE A 12 -5.11 -26.34 7.07
CA ILE A 12 -5.22 -24.99 7.56
C ILE A 12 -4.16 -24.09 6.95
N MET A 13 -2.96 -24.61 6.86
CA MET A 13 -1.88 -23.83 6.26
C MET A 13 -2.16 -23.57 4.80
N SER A 14 -2.81 -24.49 4.13
CA SER A 14 -3.14 -24.30 2.73
C SER A 14 -4.05 -23.10 2.55
N ASN A 15 -4.99 -22.94 3.45
CA ASN A 15 -5.88 -21.79 3.34
C ASN A 15 -5.13 -20.50 3.44
N CYS A 16 -4.20 -20.42 4.37
CA CYS A 16 -3.38 -19.24 4.50
C CYS A 16 -2.54 -19.02 3.24
N LYS A 17 -2.00 -20.08 2.70
CA LYS A 17 -1.20 -19.97 1.52
C LYS A 17 -2.01 -19.51 0.34
N ASN A 18 -3.23 -19.97 0.25
CA ASN A 18 -4.07 -19.54 -0.86
C ASN A 18 -4.32 -18.05 -0.84
N VAL A 19 -4.52 -17.50 0.34
CA VAL A 19 -4.66 -16.07 0.45
C VAL A 19 -3.38 -15.38 0.01
N CYS A 20 -2.24 -15.95 0.39
CA CYS A 20 -0.96 -15.35 0.04
C CYS A 20 -0.62 -15.53 -1.43
N LYS A 21 -1.20 -16.51 -2.07
CA LYS A 21 -0.90 -16.75 -3.48
C LYS A 21 -1.32 -15.60 -4.37
N LEU A 22 -2.29 -14.85 -3.93
CA LEU A 22 -2.71 -13.69 -4.70
C LEU A 22 -1.57 -12.67 -4.78
N CYS A 23 -0.65 -12.75 -3.84
CA CYS A 23 0.47 -11.83 -3.77
C CYS A 23 1.74 -12.65 -3.79
N LYS A 24 2.19 -12.98 -4.96
CA LYS A 24 3.36 -13.84 -5.08
C LYS A 24 4.61 -13.25 -4.48
N LYS A 25 4.74 -11.95 -4.53
CA LYS A 25 5.94 -11.29 -4.03
C LYS A 25 5.52 -10.27 -3.00
N LEU A 26 5.92 -10.53 -1.80
CA LEU A 26 5.61 -9.66 -0.68
C LEU A 26 6.74 -8.68 -0.48
N ILE A 27 6.41 -7.41 -0.52
CA ILE A 27 7.38 -6.33 -0.38
C ILE A 27 7.00 -5.55 0.86
N ILE A 28 7.94 -5.41 1.78
CA ILE A 28 7.69 -4.65 2.99
C ILE A 28 8.36 -3.29 2.86
N SER A 29 7.60 -2.24 3.06
CA SER A 29 8.14 -0.90 2.92
C SER A 29 9.25 -0.67 3.94
N GLN A 30 10.20 0.15 3.57
CA GLN A 30 11.34 0.47 4.42
C GLN A 30 11.18 1.83 5.08
N ALA A 31 10.43 2.71 4.46
CA ALA A 31 10.19 4.04 5.01
C ALA A 31 8.96 4.62 4.36
N VAL A 32 8.29 5.48 5.10
CA VAL A 32 7.15 6.23 4.58
C VAL A 32 7.37 7.67 5.02
N THR A 33 7.48 8.56 4.04
CA THR A 33 7.75 9.96 4.33
C THR A 33 6.76 10.83 3.59
N PHE A 34 6.49 11.99 4.16
CA PHE A 34 5.64 12.97 3.51
C PHE A 34 6.43 14.26 3.35
N THR A 35 6.39 14.81 2.14
CA THR A 35 7.02 16.08 1.86
C THR A 35 5.99 16.98 1.21
N ALA A 36 5.77 18.12 1.82
CA ALA A 36 4.85 19.10 1.27
C ALA A 36 5.32 19.49 -0.13
N GLY A 37 4.38 19.52 -1.05
CA GLY A 37 4.71 19.82 -2.45
C GLY A 37 5.07 18.61 -3.27
N THR A 38 5.47 17.52 -2.65
CA THR A 38 5.78 16.29 -3.36
C THR A 38 4.68 15.25 -3.14
N GLY A 39 4.44 14.89 -1.88
CA GLY A 39 3.43 13.90 -1.58
C GLY A 39 3.94 12.87 -0.59
N LEU A 40 3.23 11.75 -0.53
CA LEU A 40 3.56 10.65 0.35
C LEU A 40 4.43 9.66 -0.43
N VAL A 41 5.61 9.37 0.09
CA VAL A 41 6.55 8.49 -0.58
C VAL A 41 6.72 7.23 0.24
N ILE A 42 6.46 6.09 -0.37
CA ILE A 42 6.66 4.79 0.25
C ILE A 42 7.91 4.18 -0.37
N ARG A 43 8.94 3.99 0.45
CA ARG A 43 10.18 3.40 -0.05
C ARG A 43 10.12 1.90 0.11
N ILE A 44 10.41 1.20 -0.97
CA ILE A 44 10.45 -0.25 -0.98
C ILE A 44 11.89 -0.69 -1.23
N PRO A 45 12.21 -1.95 -0.93
CA PRO A 45 13.59 -2.41 -1.10
C PRO A 45 14.10 -2.25 -2.51
N GLU A 46 15.38 -2.05 -2.61
CA GLU A 46 16.05 -1.98 -3.89
C GLU A 46 15.91 -3.30 -4.63
N GLY A 47 15.82 -3.23 -5.94
CA GLY A 47 15.66 -4.43 -6.74
C GLY A 47 15.00 -4.10 -8.05
N SER A 48 14.71 -5.15 -8.81
CA SER A 48 14.05 -4.99 -10.10
C SER A 48 12.59 -5.36 -9.96
N TYR A 49 11.74 -4.47 -10.38
CA TYR A 49 10.30 -4.68 -10.32
C TYR A 49 9.80 -4.74 -11.76
N ASN A 50 9.46 -5.95 -12.19
CA ASN A 50 9.26 -6.23 -13.60
C ASN A 50 7.88 -5.80 -14.09
N ASP A 51 7.86 -5.31 -15.33
CA ASP A 51 6.60 -4.94 -15.97
C ASP A 51 5.65 -6.11 -15.98
N GLY A 52 4.40 -5.85 -15.66
CA GLY A 52 3.36 -6.86 -15.63
C GLY A 52 3.34 -7.74 -14.40
N SER A 53 4.35 -7.66 -13.56
CA SER A 53 4.41 -8.50 -12.37
C SER A 53 3.63 -7.88 -11.24
N LYS A 54 3.10 -8.75 -10.39
CA LYS A 54 2.32 -8.31 -9.23
C LYS A 54 3.18 -8.35 -7.99
N TYR A 55 3.04 -7.33 -7.19
CA TYR A 55 3.76 -7.22 -5.93
C TYR A 55 2.78 -6.79 -4.86
N CYS A 56 2.86 -7.42 -3.69
CA CYS A 56 2.08 -7.00 -2.55
C CYS A 56 2.95 -6.12 -1.67
N ILE A 57 2.59 -4.88 -1.58
CA ILE A 57 3.36 -3.92 -0.79
C ILE A 57 2.69 -3.75 0.55
N VAL A 58 3.43 -4.02 1.62
CA VAL A 58 2.96 -3.79 2.97
C VAL A 58 3.53 -2.47 3.45
N VAL A 59 2.65 -1.56 3.81
CA VAL A 59 3.05 -0.29 4.37
C VAL A 59 3.26 -0.52 5.85
N ALA A 60 4.51 -0.72 6.24
CA ALA A 60 4.83 -1.15 7.59
C ALA A 60 5.03 0.00 8.55
N GLN A 61 5.41 1.16 8.05
CA GLN A 61 5.69 2.30 8.90
C GLN A 61 4.44 3.15 9.09
N ASN A 62 4.47 3.95 10.13
CA ASN A 62 3.38 4.88 10.37
C ASN A 62 3.36 5.95 9.30
N ILE A 63 2.17 6.33 8.89
CA ILE A 63 2.02 7.44 7.98
C ILE A 63 2.21 8.73 8.76
N PRO A 64 3.08 9.64 8.30
CA PRO A 64 3.31 10.86 9.04
C PRO A 64 2.01 11.62 9.30
N ALA A 65 1.90 12.16 10.50
CA ALA A 65 0.66 12.81 10.92
C ALA A 65 0.34 14.04 10.07
N GLU A 66 1.36 14.68 9.53
CA GLU A 66 1.15 15.88 8.75
C GLU A 66 0.72 15.59 7.31
N THR A 67 0.59 14.33 6.95
CA THR A 67 0.21 13.96 5.58
C THR A 67 -1.19 14.42 5.28
N THR A 68 -1.35 15.15 4.18
CA THR A 68 -2.69 15.56 3.76
C THR A 68 -3.34 14.40 3.02
N ILE A 69 -4.64 14.29 3.14
CA ILE A 69 -5.36 13.16 2.55
C ILE A 69 -5.36 13.21 1.04
N SER A 70 -5.19 14.39 0.47
CA SER A 70 -5.17 14.53 -0.98
C SER A 70 -3.77 14.44 -1.57
N ALA A 71 -2.77 14.19 -0.75
CA ALA A 71 -1.39 14.10 -1.24
C ALA A 71 -1.24 12.91 -2.17
N PRO A 72 -0.58 13.10 -3.31
CA PRO A 72 -0.34 11.96 -4.19
C PRO A 72 0.65 11.00 -3.55
N VAL A 73 0.55 9.73 -3.93
CA VAL A 73 1.39 8.68 -3.36
C VAL A 73 2.36 8.19 -4.41
N TYR A 74 3.60 8.07 -4.02
CA TYR A 74 4.66 7.59 -4.90
C TYR A 74 5.39 6.44 -4.26
N ILE A 75 5.98 5.60 -5.10
CA ILE A 75 6.82 4.49 -4.68
C ILE A 75 8.25 4.83 -5.05
N GLN A 76 9.15 4.71 -4.08
CA GLN A 76 10.57 4.90 -4.30
C GLN A 76 11.26 3.56 -4.12
N ILE A 77 12.08 3.18 -5.08
CA ILE A 77 12.81 1.91 -5.01
C ILE A 77 14.19 2.19 -4.44
N GLY A 78 14.43 1.64 -3.26
CA GLY A 78 15.70 1.83 -2.59
C GLY A 78 16.00 3.30 -2.37
N THR A 79 17.20 3.71 -2.69
CA THR A 79 17.61 5.10 -2.56
C THR A 79 17.57 5.82 -3.90
N GLY A 80 16.85 5.28 -4.86
CA GLY A 80 16.76 5.90 -6.16
C GLY A 80 16.10 7.27 -6.11
N THR A 81 16.34 8.05 -7.12
CA THR A 81 15.80 9.41 -7.15
C THR A 81 14.46 9.50 -7.87
N VAL A 82 14.03 8.42 -8.51
CA VAL A 82 12.80 8.44 -9.27
C VAL A 82 11.64 8.05 -8.37
N LEU A 83 10.56 8.81 -8.46
CA LEU A 83 9.34 8.52 -7.73
C LEU A 83 8.32 8.00 -8.73
N TYR A 84 7.89 6.77 -8.53
CA TYR A 84 6.92 6.13 -9.42
C TYR A 84 5.52 6.33 -8.86
N PRO A 85 4.60 6.88 -9.64
CA PRO A 85 3.24 7.09 -9.13
C PRO A 85 2.58 5.78 -8.72
N LEU A 86 1.85 5.83 -7.63
CA LEU A 86 0.94 4.75 -7.28
C LEU A 86 -0.42 5.15 -7.82
N THR A 87 -1.00 4.34 -8.70
CA THR A 87 -2.27 4.68 -9.32
C THR A 87 -3.35 3.73 -8.87
N LYS A 88 -4.59 4.15 -9.01
CA LYS A 88 -5.72 3.30 -8.76
C LYS A 88 -5.98 2.42 -9.97
N CYS A 89 -6.90 1.47 -9.83
CA CYS A 89 -7.19 0.57 -10.95
C CYS A 89 -7.75 1.30 -12.17
N ASP A 90 -8.29 2.49 -11.99
CA ASP A 90 -8.77 3.28 -13.12
C ASP A 90 -7.70 4.21 -13.68
N CYS A 91 -6.46 3.99 -13.31
CA CYS A 91 -5.31 4.72 -13.79
C CYS A 91 -5.20 6.15 -13.28
N THR A 92 -6.00 6.55 -12.32
CA THR A 92 -5.84 7.86 -11.71
C THR A 92 -4.86 7.77 -10.55
N GLN A 93 -4.25 8.90 -10.22
CA GLN A 93 -3.26 8.96 -9.15
C GLN A 93 -3.91 8.62 -7.81
N ALA A 94 -3.32 7.67 -7.10
CA ALA A 94 -3.79 7.37 -5.76
C ALA A 94 -3.37 8.48 -4.81
N THR A 95 -4.18 8.70 -3.81
CA THR A 95 -3.89 9.72 -2.80
C THR A 95 -3.71 9.06 -1.46
N ALA A 96 -3.16 9.82 -0.55
CA ALA A 96 -2.83 9.31 0.77
C ALA A 96 -4.06 8.84 1.54
N CYS A 97 -5.24 9.30 1.18
CA CYS A 97 -6.43 8.86 1.88
C CYS A 97 -6.71 7.37 1.70
N SER A 98 -6.14 6.78 0.67
CA SER A 98 -6.30 5.34 0.42
C SER A 98 -5.25 4.49 1.10
N ILE A 99 -4.28 5.09 1.76
CA ILE A 99 -3.14 4.37 2.30
C ILE A 99 -3.24 4.31 3.80
N ARG A 100 -3.08 3.13 4.35
CA ARG A 100 -3.10 2.89 5.79
C ARG A 100 -1.84 2.19 6.19
N THR A 101 -1.38 2.48 7.40
CA THR A 101 -0.25 1.74 7.93
C THR A 101 -0.64 0.30 8.23
N ARG A 102 0.30 -0.59 8.19
CA ARG A 102 0.13 -2.01 8.45
C ARG A 102 -0.87 -2.67 7.53
N THR A 103 -0.95 -2.19 6.31
CA THR A 103 -1.89 -2.70 5.34
C THR A 103 -1.14 -3.16 4.10
N LYS A 104 -1.64 -4.22 3.52
CA LYS A 104 -1.04 -4.81 2.33
C LYS A 104 -1.84 -4.38 1.12
N TYR A 105 -1.13 -3.97 0.10
CA TYR A 105 -1.74 -3.52 -1.14
C TYR A 105 -1.23 -4.34 -2.29
N SER A 106 -2.13 -4.91 -3.05
CA SER A 106 -1.76 -5.65 -4.26
C SER A 106 -1.56 -4.66 -5.38
N THR A 107 -0.41 -4.74 -6.03
CA THR A 107 -0.10 -3.83 -7.13
C THR A 107 0.42 -4.61 -8.31
N ARG A 108 0.37 -3.97 -9.45
CA ARG A 108 1.01 -4.45 -10.68
C ARG A 108 1.88 -3.34 -11.21
N VAL A 109 3.07 -3.72 -11.63
CA VAL A 109 3.97 -2.76 -12.26
C VAL A 109 3.60 -2.65 -13.73
N GLU A 110 3.41 -1.43 -14.20
CA GLU A 110 3.17 -1.17 -15.60
C GLU A 110 4.17 -0.15 -16.07
N THR A 111 4.95 -0.49 -17.07
CA THR A 111 6.00 0.41 -17.55
C THR A 111 5.69 0.89 -18.94
N THR A 112 6.21 2.08 -19.23
CA THR A 112 6.24 2.61 -20.59
C THR A 112 7.70 2.74 -20.98
N SER A 113 7.96 3.25 -22.15
CA SER A 113 9.35 3.37 -22.59
C SER A 113 10.16 4.30 -21.70
N ASN A 114 9.52 5.24 -21.03
CA ASN A 114 10.23 6.23 -20.24
C ASN A 114 9.94 6.22 -18.77
N SER A 115 8.94 5.50 -18.32
CA SER A 115 8.59 5.53 -16.92
C SER A 115 7.75 4.33 -16.54
N GLY A 116 7.28 4.30 -15.31
CA GLY A 116 6.45 3.24 -14.85
C GLY A 116 5.57 3.69 -13.72
N VAL A 117 4.58 2.87 -13.41
CA VAL A 117 3.67 3.12 -12.29
C VAL A 117 3.45 1.82 -11.54
N PHE A 118 3.06 1.96 -10.29
CA PHE A 118 2.55 0.84 -9.51
C PHE A 118 1.05 1.02 -9.44
N LYS A 119 0.33 0.09 -10.03
CA LYS A 119 -1.12 0.20 -10.15
C LYS A 119 -1.78 -0.66 -9.11
N LEU A 120 -2.60 -0.05 -8.27
CA LEU A 120 -3.36 -0.79 -7.28
C LEU A 120 -4.37 -1.67 -7.97
N LEU A 121 -4.46 -2.89 -7.51
CA LEU A 121 -5.42 -3.85 -8.04
C LEU A 121 -6.63 -3.88 -7.10
N GLY A 122 -7.80 -3.84 -7.70
CA GLY A 122 -9.01 -3.81 -6.92
C GLY A 122 -9.36 -2.40 -6.49
N ARG A 123 -10.49 -2.27 -5.85
CA ARG A 123 -10.96 -0.99 -5.38
C ARG A 123 -10.46 -0.72 -3.98
N ILE A 124 -9.89 0.43 -3.79
CA ILE A 124 -9.40 0.85 -2.48
C ILE A 124 -10.18 2.09 -2.10
N ALA A 125 -10.99 1.98 -1.08
CA ALA A 125 -11.77 3.13 -0.64
C ALA A 125 -10.90 4.10 0.13
N CYS A 126 -11.24 5.36 0.04
CA CYS A 126 -10.59 6.37 0.85
C CYS A 126 -11.07 6.20 2.30
N ALA A 127 -10.15 6.23 3.21
CA ALA A 127 -10.48 6.06 4.61
C ALA A 127 -9.68 7.04 5.44
N PRO A 128 -10.01 8.29 5.33
CA PRO A 128 -9.20 9.33 5.97
C PRO A 128 -9.11 9.16 7.48
N ASP A 129 -10.14 8.64 8.09
CA ASP A 129 -10.13 8.50 9.52
C ASP A 129 -9.13 7.47 10.01
N ASN A 130 -8.67 6.60 9.16
CA ASN A 130 -7.67 5.64 9.57
C ASN A 130 -6.37 6.27 9.94
N ARG A 131 -6.11 7.39 9.35
CA ARG A 131 -4.87 8.06 9.58
C ARG A 131 -5.06 9.23 10.49
N LEU A 132 -6.18 9.87 10.28
CA LEU A 132 -6.52 11.03 11.06
C LEU A 132 -7.36 10.68 12.26
N ASN A 133 -7.61 9.45 12.45
CA ASN A 133 -8.55 8.90 13.39
C ASN A 133 -8.56 9.54 14.75
N ALA A 134 -8.35 10.76 14.81
CA ALA A 134 -8.39 11.51 16.03
C ALA A 134 -9.82 11.96 16.27
N ILE A 135 -10.21 11.94 17.52
CA ILE A 135 -11.45 12.50 17.95
C ILE A 135 -11.10 13.81 18.61
N ASN A 136 -11.75 14.87 18.21
CA ASN A 136 -11.48 16.15 18.81
C ASN A 136 -11.88 16.14 20.26
N GLY A 137 -11.38 17.10 21.00
CA GLY A 137 -11.68 17.16 22.42
C GLY A 137 -13.15 17.29 22.70
N ASP A 138 -13.93 17.76 21.75
CA ASP A 138 -15.35 17.89 21.93
C ASP A 138 -16.11 16.65 21.49
N GLY A 139 -15.40 15.60 21.13
CA GLY A 139 -16.05 14.37 20.74
C GLY A 139 -16.30 14.23 19.26
N THR A 140 -15.95 15.19 18.47
CA THR A 140 -16.16 15.07 17.04
C THR A 140 -14.93 14.49 16.39
N LEU A 141 -15.14 13.82 15.27
CA LEU A 141 -14.06 13.26 14.52
C LEU A 141 -13.35 14.34 13.72
N VAL A 142 -12.11 14.07 13.42
CA VAL A 142 -11.39 14.89 12.46
C VAL A 142 -11.90 14.50 11.10
N THR A 143 -12.82 15.27 10.59
CA THR A 143 -13.52 14.81 9.41
C THR A 143 -13.29 15.62 8.22
N THR A 144 -12.44 16.49 8.32
CA THR A 144 -12.25 17.28 7.18
C THR A 144 -12.21 16.51 5.96
N GLY A 145 -11.62 15.44 6.06
CA GLY A 145 -11.54 14.73 4.88
C GLY A 145 -12.83 14.25 4.49
N GLY A 146 -13.48 13.94 5.46
CA GLY A 146 -14.61 13.29 5.10
C GLY A 146 -15.34 13.96 4.11
N GLY A 147 -15.23 14.89 4.12
CA GLY A 147 -15.96 15.33 3.17
C GLY A 147 -16.14 14.34 2.23
N ASP A 148 -16.09 14.02 2.39
CA ASP A 148 -16.35 13.39 1.63
C ASP A 148 -16.49 13.01 1.00
#